data_a2ded025cb34ae54930567ca280310a0
#
_entry.id   a2ded025cb34ae54930567ca280310a0
#
_cell.length_a   1.000
_cell.length_b   1.000
_cell.length_c   1.000
_cell.angle_alpha   90.00
_cell.angle_beta   90.00
_cell.angle_gamma   90.00
#
_symmetry.space_group_name_H-M   'P 1'
#
loop_
_entity.id
_entity.type
_entity.pdbx_description
1 polymer ?
#
loop_
_entity_poly.entity_id
_entity_poly.type
_entity_poly.pdbx_seq_one_letter_code
_entity_poly.pdbx_strand_id
1 'polypeptide(L)'
;MAGIDHAPPPFFKRGPAPLALLTFYIAVSLAIFVVDLRFKSLELFRQSIALVVDPVQRVAQTPGSLVDYAATYLQGMRGLQQENSELKHAQLSTAPNLQRLAQLEAENERLRKLLAVKEREKANGQVTQILYTARDPFSRKIIVDKGQQAGIVAGQPAIDETGVVGQVTRVFPFSAEITLITDKDQVVPVQVVRSGQRSVVFGLGNGQLELRYMPANADIQVGDILVTSGLDGIYLAGFPVAKVVNIERDSAYSFARIFCVPIAGVENFGEVMVLDPRQALPPAPPESTGRPSSSDKPGLGGKKKKTAAKGN
;
A
#
# COMPACT_ATOMS: atom_id res chain seq x y z
N MET A 1 -42.63 31.47 -117.13
CA MET A 1 -42.51 30.41 -116.13
C MET A 1 -41.41 30.81 -115.17
N ALA A 2 -41.76 31.08 -113.97
CA ALA A 2 -40.91 31.66 -112.95
C ALA A 2 -40.04 30.59 -112.31
N GLY A 3 -38.73 30.84 -112.26
CA GLY A 3 -37.78 30.06 -111.42
C GLY A 3 -37.62 30.72 -110.05
N ILE A 4 -37.95 29.98 -109.02
CA ILE A 4 -37.83 30.43 -107.63
C ILE A 4 -36.39 30.14 -107.18
N ASP A 5 -35.64 31.21 -107.00
CA ASP A 5 -34.28 31.16 -106.44
C ASP A 5 -34.36 31.09 -104.89
N HIS A 6 -34.01 29.96 -104.32
CA HIS A 6 -34.00 29.76 -102.90
C HIS A 6 -32.60 30.03 -102.39
N ALA A 7 -32.40 31.22 -101.82
CA ALA A 7 -31.17 31.49 -101.00
C ALA A 7 -31.15 30.66 -99.77
N PRO A 8 -30.05 30.01 -99.40
CA PRO A 8 -29.93 29.20 -98.19
C PRO A 8 -29.99 30.07 -96.96
N PRO A 9 -30.53 29.54 -95.82
CA PRO A 9 -30.74 30.30 -94.57
C PRO A 9 -29.42 30.74 -93.94
N PRO A 10 -29.39 31.93 -93.30
CA PRO A 10 -28.15 32.56 -92.78
C PRO A 10 -27.64 32.00 -91.41
N PHE A 11 -27.64 30.69 -91.27
CA PHE A 11 -27.19 30.08 -89.96
C PHE A 11 -25.69 29.81 -89.86
N PHE A 12 -24.93 29.93 -90.92
CA PHE A 12 -23.47 29.74 -90.85
C PHE A 12 -22.77 31.09 -90.97
N LYS A 13 -22.61 31.76 -89.80
CA LYS A 13 -21.60 32.81 -89.69
C LYS A 13 -20.23 32.16 -89.88
N ARG A 14 -19.57 32.49 -90.98
CA ARG A 14 -18.17 32.09 -91.22
C ARG A 14 -17.34 32.72 -90.11
N GLY A 15 -16.97 31.92 -89.11
CA GLY A 15 -15.98 32.30 -88.19
C GLY A 15 -14.66 32.62 -88.88
N PRO A 16 -13.74 33.31 -88.18
CA PRO A 16 -12.43 33.64 -88.72
C PRO A 16 -11.74 32.37 -89.25
N ALA A 17 -11.03 32.49 -90.36
CA ALA A 17 -10.41 31.38 -91.08
C ALA A 17 -9.56 30.56 -90.09
N PRO A 18 -9.69 29.21 -90.06
CA PRO A 18 -9.04 28.36 -89.08
C PRO A 18 -7.51 28.56 -88.98
N LEU A 19 -6.91 28.96 -90.11
CA LEU A 19 -5.47 29.36 -90.13
C LEU A 19 -5.18 30.64 -89.34
N ALA A 20 -6.08 31.64 -89.38
CA ALA A 20 -5.92 32.87 -88.58
C ALA A 20 -6.09 32.65 -87.10
N LEU A 21 -6.97 31.74 -86.67
CA LEU A 21 -7.11 31.33 -85.32
C LEU A 21 -5.86 30.55 -84.83
N LEU A 22 -5.35 29.67 -85.66
CA LEU A 22 -4.15 28.88 -85.29
C LEU A 22 -2.93 29.80 -85.16
N THR A 23 -2.71 30.73 -86.09
CA THR A 23 -1.59 31.70 -85.96
C THR A 23 -1.76 32.61 -84.76
N PHE A 24 -2.99 33.00 -84.42
CA PHE A 24 -3.27 33.79 -83.22
C PHE A 24 -2.94 33.02 -81.92
N TYR A 25 -3.38 31.78 -81.84
CA TYR A 25 -3.05 30.98 -80.62
C TYR A 25 -1.60 30.64 -80.53
N ILE A 26 -0.88 30.39 -81.62
CA ILE A 26 0.60 30.19 -81.56
C ILE A 26 1.29 31.47 -81.10
N ALA A 27 0.87 32.66 -81.63
CA ALA A 27 1.42 33.92 -81.19
C ALA A 27 1.18 34.20 -79.68
N VAL A 28 -0.03 33.92 -79.22
CA VAL A 28 -0.38 34.07 -77.78
C VAL A 28 0.42 33.10 -76.96
N SER A 29 0.56 31.86 -77.39
CA SER A 29 1.37 30.86 -76.70
C SER A 29 2.85 31.27 -76.59
N LEU A 30 3.39 31.75 -77.68
CA LEU A 30 4.77 32.25 -77.78
C LEU A 30 4.97 33.50 -76.91
N ALA A 31 3.99 34.41 -76.89
CA ALA A 31 4.02 35.58 -76.00
C ALA A 31 3.99 35.22 -74.54
N ILE A 32 3.11 34.28 -74.18
CA ILE A 32 3.06 33.77 -72.76
C ILE A 32 4.37 33.09 -72.38
N PHE A 33 4.98 32.32 -73.27
CA PHE A 33 6.24 31.68 -73.09
C PHE A 33 7.40 32.69 -72.90
N VAL A 34 7.42 33.75 -73.67
CA VAL A 34 8.41 34.84 -73.61
C VAL A 34 8.22 35.64 -72.29
N VAL A 35 6.98 35.90 -71.92
CA VAL A 35 6.65 36.55 -70.62
C VAL A 35 7.09 35.70 -69.45
N ASP A 36 6.90 34.39 -69.52
CA ASP A 36 7.31 33.48 -68.50
C ASP A 36 8.84 33.45 -68.33
N LEU A 37 9.61 33.42 -69.44
CA LEU A 37 11.05 33.47 -69.43
C LEU A 37 11.61 34.81 -68.90
N ARG A 38 10.88 35.92 -69.10
CA ARG A 38 11.39 37.29 -68.82
C ARG A 38 11.00 37.76 -67.41
N PHE A 39 9.85 37.35 -66.87
CA PHE A 39 9.29 37.87 -65.60
C PHE A 39 9.16 36.88 -64.44
N LYS A 40 9.49 35.59 -64.67
CA LYS A 40 9.28 34.57 -63.71
C LYS A 40 7.94 34.66 -62.96
N SER A 41 6.93 35.23 -63.58
CA SER A 41 5.59 35.51 -63.05
C SER A 41 4.83 34.23 -62.68
N LEU A 42 5.17 33.11 -63.32
CA LEU A 42 4.60 31.80 -63.02
C LEU A 42 5.05 31.23 -61.70
N GLU A 43 6.20 31.67 -61.15
CA GLU A 43 6.61 31.26 -59.80
C GLU A 43 5.66 31.79 -58.72
N LEU A 44 5.18 33.03 -58.88
CA LEU A 44 4.17 33.61 -57.97
C LEU A 44 2.81 32.88 -58.08
N PHE A 45 2.39 32.48 -59.28
CA PHE A 45 1.18 31.70 -59.51
C PHE A 45 1.33 30.27 -58.94
N ARG A 46 2.49 29.66 -59.12
CA ARG A 46 2.80 28.32 -58.57
C ARG A 46 2.85 28.33 -57.05
N GLN A 47 3.41 29.37 -56.45
CA GLN A 47 3.40 29.57 -55.00
C GLN A 47 2.01 29.80 -54.43
N SER A 48 1.17 30.55 -55.14
CA SER A 48 -0.24 30.78 -54.75
C SER A 48 -1.08 29.51 -54.82
N ILE A 49 -0.86 28.66 -55.83
CA ILE A 49 -1.54 27.36 -55.97
C ILE A 49 -1.03 26.40 -54.89
N ALA A 50 0.25 26.37 -54.62
CA ALA A 50 0.83 25.56 -53.54
C ALA A 50 0.26 25.93 -52.18
N LEU A 51 0.03 27.24 -51.95
CA LEU A 51 -0.54 27.71 -50.65
C LEU A 51 -1.99 27.24 -50.43
N VAL A 52 -2.74 26.95 -51.48
CA VAL A 52 -4.12 26.44 -51.41
C VAL A 52 -4.16 24.91 -51.44
N VAL A 53 -3.27 24.28 -52.19
CA VAL A 53 -3.23 22.81 -52.35
C VAL A 53 -2.60 22.13 -51.15
N ASP A 54 -1.57 22.73 -50.51
CA ASP A 54 -0.89 22.18 -49.35
C ASP A 54 -1.83 21.93 -48.14
N PRO A 55 -2.69 22.89 -47.73
CA PRO A 55 -3.66 22.64 -46.65
C PRO A 55 -4.70 21.58 -47.02
N VAL A 56 -5.11 21.51 -48.31
CA VAL A 56 -6.08 20.50 -48.76
C VAL A 56 -5.45 19.09 -48.74
N GLN A 57 -4.17 18.96 -49.11
CA GLN A 57 -3.45 17.68 -48.99
C GLN A 57 -3.26 17.27 -47.52
N ARG A 58 -2.96 18.21 -46.63
CA ARG A 58 -2.85 17.93 -45.18
C ARG A 58 -4.19 17.48 -44.60
N VAL A 59 -5.27 18.12 -44.98
CA VAL A 59 -6.62 17.73 -44.55
C VAL A 59 -7.02 16.36 -45.16
N ALA A 60 -6.61 16.06 -46.39
CA ALA A 60 -6.89 14.77 -47.02
C ALA A 60 -6.07 13.61 -46.42
N GLN A 61 -4.93 13.88 -45.81
CA GLN A 61 -4.08 12.88 -45.14
C GLN A 61 -4.44 12.65 -43.65
N THR A 62 -5.34 13.45 -43.08
CA THR A 62 -5.76 13.35 -41.67
C THR A 62 -6.90 12.39 -41.34
N PRO A 63 -7.67 11.77 -42.26
CA PRO A 63 -8.78 10.90 -41.87
C PRO A 63 -8.36 9.69 -41.05
N GLY A 64 -7.14 9.13 -41.25
CA GLY A 64 -6.62 8.02 -40.47
C GLY A 64 -6.33 8.41 -39.04
N SER A 65 -5.63 9.51 -38.82
CA SER A 65 -5.23 9.96 -37.49
C SER A 65 -6.40 10.40 -36.60
N LEU A 66 -7.44 10.98 -37.18
CA LEU A 66 -8.67 11.34 -36.45
C LEU A 66 -9.47 10.11 -36.06
N VAL A 67 -9.54 9.10 -36.90
CA VAL A 67 -10.19 7.82 -36.56
C VAL A 67 -9.41 7.09 -35.45
N ASP A 68 -8.08 7.04 -35.54
CA ASP A 68 -7.23 6.42 -34.52
C ASP A 68 -7.33 7.19 -33.20
N TYR A 69 -7.34 8.51 -33.22
CA TYR A 69 -7.52 9.34 -32.04
C TYR A 69 -8.90 9.13 -31.41
N ALA A 70 -9.95 9.09 -32.20
CA ALA A 70 -11.30 8.80 -31.73
C ALA A 70 -11.43 7.38 -31.19
N ALA A 71 -10.81 6.39 -31.84
CA ALA A 71 -10.80 5.01 -31.39
C ALA A 71 -10.05 4.87 -30.05
N THR A 72 -8.89 5.51 -29.91
CA THR A 72 -8.11 5.50 -28.66
C THR A 72 -8.87 6.21 -27.53
N TYR A 73 -9.52 7.33 -27.84
CA TYR A 73 -10.35 8.05 -26.87
C TYR A 73 -11.55 7.22 -26.39
N LEU A 74 -12.24 6.56 -27.32
CA LEU A 74 -13.37 5.68 -27.01
C LEU A 74 -12.95 4.42 -26.23
N GLN A 75 -11.78 3.86 -26.54
CA GLN A 75 -11.20 2.75 -25.77
C GLN A 75 -10.84 3.19 -24.35
N GLY A 76 -10.24 4.37 -24.21
CA GLY A 76 -9.94 4.95 -22.89
C GLY A 76 -11.21 5.19 -22.07
N MET A 77 -12.27 5.74 -22.68
CA MET A 77 -13.55 5.93 -21.98
C MET A 77 -14.21 4.61 -21.56
N ARG A 78 -14.13 3.58 -22.39
CA ARG A 78 -14.65 2.24 -22.04
C ARG A 78 -13.85 1.62 -20.89
N GLY A 79 -12.52 1.74 -20.93
CA GLY A 79 -11.65 1.28 -19.82
C GLY A 79 -11.99 1.98 -18.51
N LEU A 80 -12.12 3.31 -18.51
CA LEU A 80 -12.51 4.07 -17.33
C LEU A 80 -13.92 3.74 -16.82
N GLN A 81 -14.86 3.48 -17.72
CA GLN A 81 -16.21 3.05 -17.34
C GLN A 81 -16.19 1.66 -16.70
N GLN A 82 -15.41 0.74 -17.26
CA GLN A 82 -15.26 -0.60 -16.72
C GLN A 82 -14.60 -0.56 -15.33
N GLU A 83 -13.49 0.16 -15.19
CA GLU A 83 -12.81 0.36 -13.92
C GLU A 83 -13.75 1.02 -12.88
N ASN A 84 -14.51 2.04 -13.27
CA ASN A 84 -15.50 2.67 -12.39
C ASN A 84 -16.60 1.70 -11.96
N SER A 85 -17.06 0.81 -12.88
CA SER A 85 -18.04 -0.21 -12.56
C SER A 85 -17.46 -1.27 -11.60
N GLU A 86 -16.23 -1.71 -11.82
CA GLU A 86 -15.55 -2.66 -10.94
C GLU A 86 -15.32 -2.07 -9.54
N LEU A 87 -14.85 -0.82 -9.46
CA LEU A 87 -14.70 -0.11 -8.19
C LEU A 87 -16.04 0.05 -7.46
N LYS A 88 -17.12 0.38 -8.17
CA LYS A 88 -18.47 0.45 -7.58
C LYS A 88 -18.95 -0.91 -7.11
N HIS A 89 -18.72 -1.97 -7.87
CA HIS A 89 -19.06 -3.33 -7.44
C HIS A 89 -18.25 -3.75 -6.20
N ALA A 90 -16.95 -3.45 -6.16
CA ALA A 90 -16.11 -3.68 -4.99
C ALA A 90 -16.61 -2.89 -3.76
N GLN A 91 -16.98 -1.62 -3.93
CA GLN A 91 -17.58 -0.82 -2.86
C GLN A 91 -18.91 -1.41 -2.37
N LEU A 92 -19.80 -1.80 -3.30
CA LEU A 92 -21.09 -2.39 -2.97
C LEU A 92 -20.94 -3.75 -2.27
N SER A 93 -19.95 -4.56 -2.65
CA SER A 93 -19.68 -5.83 -1.98
C SER A 93 -19.09 -5.67 -0.58
N THR A 94 -18.37 -4.57 -0.34
CA THR A 94 -17.75 -4.27 0.95
C THR A 94 -18.70 -3.53 1.90
N ALA A 95 -19.67 -2.78 1.37
CA ALA A 95 -20.62 -1.99 2.15
C ALA A 95 -21.38 -2.78 3.24
N PRO A 96 -21.92 -4.00 2.98
CA PRO A 96 -22.61 -4.78 4.02
C PRO A 96 -21.65 -5.21 5.14
N ASN A 97 -20.40 -5.48 4.83
CA ASN A 97 -19.40 -5.84 5.84
C ASN A 97 -19.05 -4.65 6.73
N LEU A 98 -18.94 -3.45 6.17
CA LEU A 98 -18.72 -2.21 6.93
C LEU A 98 -19.93 -1.89 7.83
N GLN A 99 -21.14 -2.06 7.32
CA GLN A 99 -22.35 -1.88 8.13
C GLN A 99 -22.40 -2.87 9.28
N ARG A 100 -22.05 -4.13 9.03
CA ARG A 100 -22.01 -5.16 10.06
C ARG A 100 -20.94 -4.88 11.10
N LEU A 101 -19.75 -4.40 10.68
CA LEU A 101 -18.71 -3.96 11.60
C LEU A 101 -19.21 -2.81 12.49
N ALA A 102 -19.79 -1.77 11.91
CA ALA A 102 -20.34 -0.65 12.67
C ALA A 102 -21.43 -1.11 13.67
N GLN A 103 -22.28 -2.05 13.28
CA GLN A 103 -23.29 -2.62 14.16
C GLN A 103 -22.66 -3.40 15.33
N LEU A 104 -21.67 -4.26 15.05
CA LEU A 104 -20.96 -5.04 16.07
C LEU A 104 -20.15 -4.14 17.01
N GLU A 105 -19.57 -3.06 16.50
CA GLU A 105 -18.88 -2.04 17.31
C GLU A 105 -19.86 -1.34 18.26
N ALA A 106 -21.00 -0.91 17.75
CA ALA A 106 -22.04 -0.27 18.56
C ALA A 106 -22.61 -1.22 19.63
N GLU A 107 -22.84 -2.48 19.28
CA GLU A 107 -23.28 -3.51 20.23
C GLU A 107 -22.22 -3.78 21.30
N ASN A 108 -20.95 -3.90 20.91
CA ASN A 108 -19.83 -4.10 21.83
C ASN A 108 -19.67 -2.90 22.77
N GLU A 109 -19.81 -1.69 22.26
CA GLU A 109 -19.80 -0.47 23.06
C GLU A 109 -20.94 -0.44 24.08
N ARG A 110 -22.14 -0.83 23.65
CA ARG A 110 -23.31 -0.95 24.54
C ARG A 110 -23.11 -1.99 25.63
N LEU A 111 -22.59 -3.17 25.27
CA LEU A 111 -22.28 -4.23 26.22
C LEU A 111 -21.21 -3.80 27.22
N ARG A 112 -20.18 -3.06 26.79
CA ARG A 112 -19.14 -2.52 27.67
C ARG A 112 -19.70 -1.48 28.62
N LYS A 113 -20.56 -0.59 28.18
CA LYS A 113 -21.24 0.36 29.06
C LYS A 113 -22.08 -0.36 30.10
N LEU A 114 -22.76 -1.44 29.72
CA LEU A 114 -23.53 -2.26 30.65
C LEU A 114 -22.66 -2.99 31.66
N LEU A 115 -21.48 -3.42 31.27
CA LEU A 115 -20.53 -4.14 32.13
C LEU A 115 -19.56 -3.21 32.87
N ALA A 116 -19.72 -1.88 32.76
CA ALA A 116 -18.79 -0.86 33.29
C ALA A 116 -17.32 -1.12 32.88
N VAL A 117 -17.10 -1.73 31.72
CA VAL A 117 -15.77 -1.99 31.20
C VAL A 117 -15.23 -0.74 30.53
N LYS A 118 -14.08 -0.28 30.98
CA LYS A 118 -13.38 0.90 30.47
C LYS A 118 -13.14 0.77 28.96
N GLU A 119 -13.50 1.79 28.23
CA GLU A 119 -13.36 1.86 26.77
C GLU A 119 -11.93 1.54 26.32
N ARG A 120 -11.77 0.63 25.36
CA ARG A 120 -10.45 0.41 24.74
C ARG A 120 -10.11 1.62 23.87
N GLU A 121 -9.03 2.29 24.21
CA GLU A 121 -8.52 3.38 23.40
C GLU A 121 -8.31 2.93 21.95
N LYS A 122 -8.78 3.76 21.03
CA LYS A 122 -8.53 3.54 19.59
C LYS A 122 -7.01 3.52 19.37
N ALA A 123 -6.53 2.56 18.62
CA ALA A 123 -5.13 2.49 18.23
C ALA A 123 -4.80 3.70 17.34
N ASN A 124 -4.10 4.66 17.89
CA ASN A 124 -3.51 5.74 17.11
C ASN A 124 -2.09 5.33 16.70
N GLY A 125 -1.59 5.85 15.58
CA GLY A 125 -0.25 5.54 15.13
C GLY A 125 0.20 6.41 13.97
N GLN A 126 1.47 6.28 13.62
CA GLN A 126 2.08 7.00 12.51
C GLN A 126 2.46 6.05 11.40
N VAL A 127 1.99 6.34 10.20
CA VAL A 127 2.42 5.61 8.99
C VAL A 127 3.86 6.01 8.66
N THR A 128 4.72 5.01 8.46
CA THR A 128 6.14 5.15 8.12
C THR A 128 6.46 4.31 6.90
N GLN A 129 7.38 4.78 6.06
CA GLN A 129 7.85 4.06 4.90
C GLN A 129 9.12 3.27 5.24
N ILE A 130 9.21 2.04 4.75
CA ILE A 130 10.39 1.21 4.92
C ILE A 130 11.46 1.67 3.92
N LEU A 131 12.61 2.09 4.43
CA LEU A 131 13.74 2.54 3.61
C LEU A 131 14.58 1.37 3.08
N TYR A 132 14.92 0.45 3.95
CA TYR A 132 15.71 -0.75 3.62
C TYR A 132 15.69 -1.77 4.77
N THR A 133 16.07 -3.00 4.43
CA THR A 133 16.31 -4.06 5.41
C THR A 133 17.73 -3.95 5.96
N ALA A 134 17.92 -4.21 7.24
CA ALA A 134 19.24 -4.21 7.85
C ALA A 134 20.17 -5.22 7.16
N ARG A 135 21.45 -4.85 7.07
CA ARG A 135 22.47 -5.61 6.31
C ARG A 135 22.89 -6.92 6.96
N ASP A 136 22.53 -7.13 8.22
CA ASP A 136 22.89 -8.36 8.94
C ASP A 136 21.96 -9.51 8.50
N PRO A 137 22.50 -10.57 7.88
CA PRO A 137 21.72 -11.70 7.43
C PRO A 137 21.15 -12.56 8.57
N PHE A 138 21.65 -12.39 9.78
CA PHE A 138 21.23 -13.14 10.96
C PHE A 138 20.14 -12.43 11.78
N SER A 139 19.95 -11.15 11.57
CA SER A 139 18.91 -10.34 12.20
C SER A 139 17.86 -9.91 11.17
N ARG A 140 16.60 -10.03 11.57
CA ARG A 140 15.48 -9.60 10.73
C ARG A 140 14.98 -8.25 11.19
N LYS A 141 15.57 -7.19 10.64
CA LYS A 141 15.30 -5.81 11.01
C LYS A 141 15.07 -4.95 9.78
N ILE A 142 14.22 -3.96 9.91
CA ILE A 142 13.96 -2.95 8.89
C ILE A 142 14.19 -1.55 9.44
N ILE A 143 14.55 -0.64 8.55
CA ILE A 143 14.74 0.78 8.89
C ILE A 143 13.62 1.57 8.22
N VAL A 144 12.98 2.44 8.99
CA VAL A 144 11.89 3.31 8.53
C VAL A 144 12.30 4.78 8.49
N ASP A 145 11.57 5.56 7.70
CA ASP A 145 11.85 6.98 7.37
C ASP A 145 11.49 7.97 8.49
N LYS A 146 10.93 7.50 9.61
CA LYS A 146 10.58 8.35 10.75
C LYS A 146 11.26 7.89 12.01
N GLY A 147 11.65 8.85 12.83
CA GLY A 147 12.37 8.63 14.08
C GLY A 147 11.90 9.52 15.22
N GLN A 148 12.82 9.90 16.09
CA GLN A 148 12.52 10.68 17.29
C GLN A 148 11.82 12.00 17.00
N GLN A 149 12.18 12.70 15.92
CA GLN A 149 11.53 13.98 15.56
C GLN A 149 10.06 13.82 15.18
N ALA A 150 9.67 12.65 14.70
CA ALA A 150 8.29 12.29 14.43
C ALA A 150 7.55 11.74 15.66
N GLY A 151 8.21 11.68 16.83
CA GLY A 151 7.61 11.17 18.07
C GLY A 151 7.68 9.66 18.23
N ILE A 152 8.46 8.96 17.39
CA ILE A 152 8.68 7.52 17.54
C ILE A 152 9.57 7.26 18.75
N VAL A 153 9.20 6.28 19.57
CA VAL A 153 9.94 5.82 20.76
C VAL A 153 10.21 4.33 20.67
N ALA A 154 11.31 3.90 21.30
CA ALA A 154 11.62 2.49 21.39
C ALA A 154 10.53 1.75 22.18
N GLY A 155 10.24 0.52 21.77
CA GLY A 155 9.20 -0.31 22.38
C GLY A 155 7.84 -0.22 21.68
N GLN A 156 7.58 0.73 20.79
CA GLN A 156 6.34 0.83 20.05
C GLN A 156 6.15 -0.36 19.10
N PRO A 157 4.95 -0.95 19.00
CA PRO A 157 4.66 -1.99 18.04
C PRO A 157 4.46 -1.39 16.64
N ALA A 158 4.91 -2.14 15.63
CA ALA A 158 4.70 -1.84 14.22
C ALA A 158 3.75 -2.87 13.61
N ILE A 159 2.75 -2.39 12.87
CA ILE A 159 1.75 -3.21 12.20
C ILE A 159 1.69 -2.85 10.71
N ASP A 160 1.22 -3.80 9.90
CA ASP A 160 0.76 -3.55 8.54
C ASP A 160 -0.77 -3.69 8.45
N GLU A 161 -1.29 -3.73 7.24
CA GLU A 161 -2.73 -3.91 6.99
C GLU A 161 -3.27 -5.27 7.45
N THR A 162 -2.40 -6.27 7.60
CA THR A 162 -2.76 -7.67 7.88
C THR A 162 -2.48 -8.09 9.30
N GLY A 163 -1.50 -7.48 9.98
CA GLY A 163 -1.14 -7.87 11.33
C GLY A 163 0.12 -7.20 11.90
N VAL A 164 0.70 -7.84 12.91
CA VAL A 164 1.90 -7.34 13.59
C VAL A 164 3.15 -7.68 12.79
N VAL A 165 3.91 -6.64 12.44
CA VAL A 165 5.20 -6.75 11.72
C VAL A 165 6.37 -6.90 12.67
N GLY A 166 6.39 -6.11 13.76
CA GLY A 166 7.54 -6.08 14.66
C GLY A 166 7.40 -5.06 15.79
N GLN A 167 8.55 -4.68 16.34
CA GLN A 167 8.67 -3.70 17.41
C GLN A 167 9.83 -2.76 17.14
N VAL A 168 9.66 -1.47 17.43
CA VAL A 168 10.74 -0.48 17.39
C VAL A 168 11.77 -0.78 18.46
N THR A 169 13.00 -1.12 18.06
CA THR A 169 14.10 -1.45 18.98
C THR A 169 15.10 -0.32 19.14
N ARG A 170 15.34 0.46 18.08
CA ARG A 170 16.22 1.63 18.14
C ARG A 170 15.58 2.80 17.45
N VAL A 171 15.82 3.99 17.97
CA VAL A 171 15.32 5.23 17.40
C VAL A 171 16.48 6.18 17.16
N PHE A 172 16.55 6.70 15.94
CA PHE A 172 17.47 7.73 15.49
C PHE A 172 16.72 9.05 15.29
N PRO A 173 17.40 10.18 15.09
CA PRO A 173 16.69 11.46 14.92
C PRO A 173 15.66 11.47 13.80
N PHE A 174 15.97 10.87 12.64
CA PHE A 174 15.12 10.88 11.43
C PHE A 174 14.67 9.49 10.98
N SER A 175 15.08 8.43 11.64
CA SER A 175 14.76 7.05 11.27
C SER A 175 14.59 6.20 12.51
N ALA A 176 14.00 5.00 12.38
CA ALA A 176 13.91 4.04 13.45
C ALA A 176 14.18 2.62 12.91
N GLU A 177 14.72 1.79 13.78
CA GLU A 177 14.93 0.35 13.55
C GLU A 177 13.78 -0.42 14.15
N ILE A 178 13.13 -1.25 13.33
CA ILE A 178 12.07 -2.17 13.75
C ILE A 178 12.61 -3.59 13.62
N THR A 179 12.57 -4.35 14.70
CA THR A 179 12.88 -5.78 14.71
C THR A 179 11.60 -6.55 14.38
N LEU A 180 11.67 -7.39 13.34
CA LEU A 180 10.52 -8.16 12.87
C LEU A 180 10.17 -9.27 13.86
N ILE A 181 8.89 -9.68 13.92
CA ILE A 181 8.43 -10.77 14.80
C ILE A 181 9.09 -12.11 14.46
N THR A 182 9.64 -12.26 13.24
CA THR A 182 10.37 -13.45 12.81
C THR A 182 11.83 -13.48 13.25
N ASP A 183 12.33 -12.42 13.89
CA ASP A 183 13.67 -12.37 14.47
C ASP A 183 13.77 -13.27 15.69
N LYS A 184 14.95 -13.88 15.93
CA LYS A 184 15.18 -14.79 17.05
C LYS A 184 15.06 -14.14 18.43
N ASP A 185 15.36 -12.84 18.47
CA ASP A 185 15.33 -12.07 19.72
C ASP A 185 13.95 -11.47 19.99
N GLN A 186 12.99 -11.66 19.07
CA GLN A 186 11.65 -11.08 19.20
C GLN A 186 10.67 -12.07 19.84
N VAL A 187 9.90 -11.54 20.77
CA VAL A 187 8.93 -12.30 21.57
C VAL A 187 7.61 -11.53 21.60
N VAL A 188 6.52 -12.20 21.25
CA VAL A 188 5.19 -11.59 21.19
C VAL A 188 4.21 -12.41 22.03
N PRO A 189 3.61 -11.84 23.09
CA PRO A 189 2.54 -12.48 23.84
C PRO A 189 1.26 -12.55 23.02
N VAL A 190 0.73 -13.74 22.85
CA VAL A 190 -0.43 -14.02 22.00
C VAL A 190 -1.55 -14.74 22.71
N GLN A 191 -2.72 -14.72 22.09
CA GLN A 191 -3.88 -15.48 22.48
C GLN A 191 -4.45 -16.18 21.25
N VAL A 192 -4.83 -17.46 21.41
CA VAL A 192 -5.56 -18.22 20.38
C VAL A 192 -6.99 -17.68 20.29
N VAL A 193 -7.43 -17.24 19.11
CA VAL A 193 -8.76 -16.63 18.93
C VAL A 193 -9.87 -17.61 19.30
N ARG A 194 -9.75 -18.89 18.89
CA ARG A 194 -10.77 -19.91 19.07
C ARG A 194 -10.92 -20.35 20.53
N SER A 195 -9.82 -20.68 21.18
CA SER A 195 -9.83 -21.27 22.55
C SER A 195 -9.62 -20.25 23.67
N GLY A 196 -9.19 -19.03 23.35
CA GLY A 196 -8.84 -18.00 24.32
C GLY A 196 -7.53 -18.28 25.09
N GLN A 197 -6.82 -19.39 24.79
CA GLN A 197 -5.59 -19.76 25.46
C GLN A 197 -4.49 -18.77 25.13
N ARG A 198 -3.69 -18.42 26.16
CA ARG A 198 -2.62 -17.46 26.06
C ARG A 198 -1.27 -18.16 26.06
N SER A 199 -0.36 -17.65 25.26
CA SER A 199 1.01 -18.15 25.20
C SER A 199 1.91 -17.09 24.58
N VAL A 200 3.13 -17.48 24.18
CA VAL A 200 4.14 -16.57 23.65
C VAL A 200 4.71 -17.13 22.35
N VAL A 201 4.79 -16.28 21.33
CA VAL A 201 5.39 -16.61 20.05
C VAL A 201 6.81 -16.08 19.99
N PHE A 202 7.73 -16.90 19.51
CA PHE A 202 9.14 -16.59 19.27
C PHE A 202 9.45 -16.65 17.78
N GLY A 203 10.26 -15.74 17.28
CA GLY A 203 10.82 -15.84 15.96
C GLY A 203 11.89 -16.92 15.86
N LEU A 204 11.96 -17.60 14.72
CA LEU A 204 12.99 -18.62 14.45
C LEU A 204 14.16 -18.09 13.60
N GLY A 205 14.07 -16.86 13.09
CA GLY A 205 15.07 -16.24 12.21
C GLY A 205 15.03 -16.70 10.77
N ASN A 206 14.21 -17.70 10.44
CA ASN A 206 14.03 -18.26 9.10
C ASN A 206 12.69 -17.83 8.42
N GLY A 207 11.99 -16.84 8.98
CA GLY A 207 10.66 -16.42 8.52
C GLY A 207 9.51 -17.15 9.19
N GLN A 208 9.79 -18.14 10.02
CA GLN A 208 8.80 -18.88 10.79
C GLN A 208 8.77 -18.43 12.24
N LEU A 209 7.71 -18.83 12.92
CA LEU A 209 7.44 -18.54 14.31
C LEU A 209 7.18 -19.83 15.06
N GLU A 210 7.53 -19.87 16.34
CA GLU A 210 7.26 -20.99 17.24
C GLU A 210 6.43 -20.50 18.44
N LEU A 211 5.28 -21.10 18.64
CA LEU A 211 4.47 -20.88 19.84
C LEU A 211 4.99 -21.80 20.95
N ARG A 212 5.53 -21.21 22.01
CA ARG A 212 6.14 -21.93 23.12
C ARG A 212 5.26 -21.92 24.36
N TYR A 213 5.58 -22.80 25.30
CA TYR A 213 4.91 -22.92 26.60
C TYR A 213 3.42 -23.30 26.53
N MET A 214 3.00 -23.91 25.41
CA MET A 214 1.65 -24.45 25.28
C MET A 214 1.64 -25.89 25.79
N PRO A 215 0.82 -26.24 26.79
CA PRO A 215 0.73 -27.63 27.30
C PRO A 215 0.38 -28.60 26.16
N ALA A 216 0.93 -29.83 26.23
CA ALA A 216 0.70 -30.84 25.19
C ALA A 216 -0.80 -31.20 25.01
N ASN A 217 -1.60 -31.07 26.08
CA ASN A 217 -3.05 -31.30 26.10
C ASN A 217 -3.88 -30.05 25.79
N ALA A 218 -3.25 -28.93 25.40
CA ALA A 218 -3.94 -27.69 25.10
C ALA A 218 -4.86 -27.85 23.87
N ASP A 219 -5.99 -27.15 23.90
CA ASP A 219 -6.90 -27.07 22.76
C ASP A 219 -6.38 -26.07 21.73
N ILE A 220 -5.50 -26.56 20.85
CA ILE A 220 -4.97 -25.84 19.72
C ILE A 220 -5.00 -26.74 18.48
N GLN A 221 -5.33 -26.16 17.32
CA GLN A 221 -5.50 -26.86 16.05
C GLN A 221 -4.71 -26.17 14.94
N VAL A 222 -4.33 -26.94 13.94
CA VAL A 222 -3.77 -26.39 12.69
C VAL A 222 -4.82 -25.48 12.04
N GLY A 223 -4.42 -24.28 11.67
CA GLY A 223 -5.30 -23.26 11.13
C GLY A 223 -5.77 -22.22 12.16
N ASP A 224 -5.55 -22.43 13.46
CA ASP A 224 -5.87 -21.45 14.49
C ASP A 224 -5.10 -20.13 14.27
N ILE A 225 -5.80 -19.03 14.51
CA ILE A 225 -5.25 -17.68 14.41
C ILE A 225 -4.80 -17.22 15.79
N LEU A 226 -3.60 -16.69 15.85
CA LEU A 226 -3.00 -16.09 17.03
C LEU A 226 -3.10 -14.57 16.93
N VAL A 227 -3.61 -13.93 17.97
CA VAL A 227 -3.67 -12.47 18.07
C VAL A 227 -2.89 -12.00 19.30
N THR A 228 -2.47 -10.75 19.32
CA THR A 228 -1.81 -10.16 20.48
C THR A 228 -2.70 -10.23 21.71
N SER A 229 -2.13 -10.60 22.85
CA SER A 229 -2.87 -10.73 24.13
C SER A 229 -3.04 -9.41 24.87
N GLY A 230 -2.16 -8.43 24.62
CA GLY A 230 -2.15 -7.14 25.31
C GLY A 230 -1.66 -7.18 26.75
N LEU A 231 -1.08 -8.29 27.21
CA LEU A 231 -0.65 -8.47 28.60
C LEU A 231 0.65 -7.74 28.94
N ASP A 232 1.51 -7.53 27.95
CA ASP A 232 2.80 -6.87 28.11
C ASP A 232 2.70 -5.33 28.19
N GLY A 233 1.51 -4.77 27.92
CA GLY A 233 1.32 -3.33 27.87
C GLY A 233 1.93 -2.67 26.62
N ILE A 234 2.66 -3.42 25.78
CA ILE A 234 3.31 -2.96 24.54
C ILE A 234 2.34 -3.13 23.37
N TYR A 235 1.90 -4.36 23.15
CA TYR A 235 0.96 -4.67 22.06
C TYR A 235 -0.47 -4.43 22.51
N LEU A 236 -1.24 -3.72 21.69
CA LEU A 236 -2.70 -3.67 21.84
C LEU A 236 -3.26 -5.07 21.60
N ALA A 237 -4.23 -5.50 22.40
CA ALA A 237 -4.83 -6.82 22.25
C ALA A 237 -5.68 -6.91 20.97
N GLY A 238 -5.64 -8.07 20.30
CA GLY A 238 -6.51 -8.40 19.19
C GLY A 238 -5.91 -8.19 17.80
N PHE A 239 -4.66 -7.75 17.66
CA PHE A 239 -4.01 -7.69 16.36
C PHE A 239 -3.54 -9.07 15.91
N PRO A 240 -3.79 -9.47 14.64
CA PRO A 240 -3.30 -10.74 14.10
C PRO A 240 -1.77 -10.81 14.13
N VAL A 241 -1.23 -11.95 14.53
CA VAL A 241 0.22 -12.20 14.61
C VAL A 241 0.61 -13.35 13.69
N ALA A 242 0.01 -14.51 13.89
CA ALA A 242 0.40 -15.72 13.18
C ALA A 242 -0.75 -16.72 13.01
N LYS A 243 -0.56 -17.65 12.08
CA LYS A 243 -1.44 -18.80 11.87
C LYS A 243 -0.68 -20.09 12.16
N VAL A 244 -1.29 -20.99 12.92
CA VAL A 244 -0.73 -22.32 13.23
C VAL A 244 -0.71 -23.18 11.97
N VAL A 245 0.48 -23.73 11.66
CA VAL A 245 0.66 -24.60 10.47
C VAL A 245 1.03 -26.04 10.82
N ASN A 246 1.74 -26.26 11.92
CA ASN A 246 2.13 -27.60 12.36
C ASN A 246 2.16 -27.70 13.88
N ILE A 247 1.77 -28.85 14.42
CA ILE A 247 1.75 -29.14 15.86
C ILE A 247 2.43 -30.47 16.08
N GLU A 248 3.56 -30.44 16.77
CA GLU A 248 4.31 -31.63 17.20
C GLU A 248 4.02 -31.89 18.66
N ARG A 249 3.27 -32.97 18.92
CA ARG A 249 2.97 -33.44 20.28
C ARG A 249 3.77 -34.69 20.55
N ASP A 250 4.77 -34.57 21.41
CA ASP A 250 5.54 -35.72 21.86
C ASP A 250 5.20 -35.98 23.36
N SER A 251 4.79 -37.18 23.64
CA SER A 251 4.42 -37.61 25.00
C SER A 251 5.58 -37.54 26.02
N ALA A 252 6.82 -37.43 25.54
CA ALA A 252 8.00 -37.24 26.38
C ALA A 252 8.15 -35.81 26.90
N TYR A 253 7.44 -34.82 26.33
CA TYR A 253 7.57 -33.43 26.72
C TYR A 253 6.27 -32.86 27.27
N SER A 254 6.35 -32.01 28.29
CA SER A 254 5.20 -31.35 28.89
C SER A 254 4.55 -30.27 27.98
N PHE A 255 5.32 -29.76 27.01
CA PHE A 255 4.89 -28.72 26.10
C PHE A 255 4.94 -29.21 24.64
N ALA A 256 3.93 -28.83 23.87
CA ALA A 256 3.89 -29.05 22.43
C ALA A 256 4.82 -28.06 21.71
N ARG A 257 5.45 -28.50 20.63
CA ARG A 257 6.15 -27.62 19.69
C ARG A 257 5.17 -27.25 18.55
N ILE A 258 4.89 -25.97 18.43
CA ILE A 258 3.85 -25.48 17.52
C ILE A 258 4.49 -24.46 16.59
N PHE A 259 4.50 -24.80 15.31
CA PHE A 259 5.04 -23.94 14.28
C PHE A 259 3.95 -23.09 13.66
N CYS A 260 4.25 -21.81 13.45
CA CYS A 260 3.34 -20.82 12.94
C CYS A 260 4.00 -20.02 11.81
N VAL A 261 3.17 -19.49 10.92
CA VAL A 261 3.59 -18.52 9.91
C VAL A 261 3.04 -17.15 10.27
N PRO A 262 3.80 -16.07 10.08
CA PRO A 262 3.30 -14.72 10.30
C PRO A 262 2.13 -14.44 9.34
N ILE A 263 1.16 -13.64 9.79
CA ILE A 263 0.06 -13.15 8.96
C ILE A 263 0.47 -11.86 8.28
N ALA A 264 1.25 -11.02 8.96
CA ALA A 264 1.81 -9.80 8.41
C ALA A 264 2.76 -10.08 7.24
N GLY A 265 2.78 -9.16 6.27
CA GLY A 265 3.62 -9.25 5.08
C GLY A 265 5.09 -8.90 5.38
N VAL A 266 5.74 -9.64 6.30
CA VAL A 266 7.12 -9.38 6.76
C VAL A 266 8.20 -9.42 5.67
N GLU A 267 7.85 -9.82 4.45
CA GLU A 267 8.73 -9.85 3.27
C GLU A 267 8.32 -8.84 2.18
N ASN A 268 7.12 -8.29 2.26
CA ASN A 268 6.60 -7.31 1.30
C ASN A 268 6.76 -5.90 1.87
N PHE A 269 7.79 -5.23 1.39
CA PHE A 269 8.21 -3.93 1.91
C PHE A 269 7.42 -2.79 1.28
N GLY A 270 6.54 -2.21 2.05
CA GLY A 270 5.79 -1.01 1.70
C GLY A 270 5.79 -0.02 2.85
N GLU A 271 4.63 0.17 3.41
CA GLU A 271 4.40 1.05 4.54
C GLU A 271 4.04 0.24 5.78
N VAL A 272 4.45 0.73 6.94
CA VAL A 272 4.08 0.18 8.24
C VAL A 272 3.56 1.30 9.14
N MET A 273 2.65 0.97 10.02
CA MET A 273 2.14 1.89 11.03
C MET A 273 2.79 1.57 12.37
N VAL A 274 3.49 2.54 12.94
CA VAL A 274 4.00 2.49 14.31
C VAL A 274 2.92 3.02 15.23
N LEU A 275 2.43 2.18 16.13
CA LEU A 275 1.33 2.55 17.05
C LEU A 275 1.86 3.40 18.21
N ASP A 276 1.03 4.34 18.65
CA ASP A 276 1.37 5.14 19.82
C ASP A 276 1.48 4.26 21.08
N PRO A 277 2.42 4.57 21.97
CA PRO A 277 2.57 3.81 23.19
C PRO A 277 1.29 3.96 24.04
N ARG A 278 0.81 2.86 24.58
CA ARG A 278 -0.20 2.97 25.63
C ARG A 278 0.33 3.87 26.74
N GLN A 279 -0.54 4.69 27.31
CA GLN A 279 -0.23 5.29 28.61
C GLN A 279 0.26 4.17 29.53
N ALA A 280 1.48 4.32 30.01
CA ALA A 280 2.12 3.32 30.86
C ALA A 280 1.13 2.84 31.92
N LEU A 281 0.96 1.51 32.01
CA LEU A 281 0.26 0.92 33.14
C LEU A 281 0.82 1.57 34.42
N PRO A 282 -0.03 1.95 35.37
CA PRO A 282 0.45 2.49 36.62
C PRO A 282 1.52 1.51 37.16
N PRO A 283 2.65 2.02 37.68
CA PRO A 283 3.73 1.18 38.16
C PRO A 283 3.14 0.16 39.14
N ALA A 284 3.55 -1.09 38.97
CA ALA A 284 3.14 -2.16 39.87
C ALA A 284 3.30 -1.69 41.33
N PRO A 285 2.32 -1.93 42.18
CA PRO A 285 2.47 -1.59 43.60
C PRO A 285 3.81 -2.14 44.06
N PRO A 286 4.62 -1.39 44.84
CA PRO A 286 5.87 -1.88 45.32
C PRO A 286 5.60 -3.24 46.00
N GLU A 287 6.27 -4.27 45.52
CA GLU A 287 6.24 -5.58 46.21
C GLU A 287 6.51 -5.29 47.67
N SER A 288 5.52 -5.51 48.50
CA SER A 288 5.72 -5.47 49.95
C SER A 288 6.77 -6.52 50.24
N THR A 289 8.02 -6.10 50.36
CA THR A 289 9.11 -6.91 50.88
C THR A 289 8.81 -7.18 52.34
N GLY A 290 7.72 -7.88 52.56
CA GLY A 290 7.40 -8.50 53.86
C GLY A 290 8.21 -9.76 54.05
N ARG A 291 9.52 -9.63 54.02
CA ARG A 291 10.37 -10.53 54.75
C ARG A 291 10.46 -9.95 56.16
N PRO A 292 9.85 -10.57 57.20
CA PRO A 292 10.15 -10.18 58.56
C PRO A 292 11.65 -10.45 58.75
N SER A 293 12.43 -9.38 58.94
CA SER A 293 13.80 -9.50 59.35
C SER A 293 13.78 -10.20 60.74
N SER A 294 14.25 -11.43 60.77
CA SER A 294 14.45 -12.24 61.98
C SER A 294 15.61 -11.72 62.76
N SER A 295 15.57 -10.50 63.28
CA SER A 295 16.59 -9.90 64.13
C SER A 295 16.02 -9.09 65.29
N ASP A 296 14.81 -9.43 65.79
CA ASP A 296 14.36 -8.99 67.08
C ASP A 296 14.13 -10.24 67.98
N LYS A 297 15.21 -10.79 68.45
CA LYS A 297 15.18 -11.59 69.70
C LYS A 297 15.23 -10.62 70.87
N PRO A 298 14.23 -10.58 71.77
CA PRO A 298 14.34 -9.86 73.05
C PRO A 298 15.46 -10.49 73.89
N GLY A 299 16.48 -9.71 74.19
CA GLY A 299 17.54 -10.09 75.11
C GLY A 299 16.97 -10.34 76.49
N LEU A 300 16.88 -11.59 76.88
CA LEU A 300 16.67 -11.99 78.23
C LEU A 300 17.94 -11.67 79.06
N GLY A 301 17.79 -10.74 80.01
CA GLY A 301 18.78 -10.33 80.93
C GLY A 301 19.28 -11.50 81.78
N GLY A 302 20.56 -11.80 81.67
CA GLY A 302 21.25 -12.76 82.53
C GLY A 302 22.06 -12.06 83.60
N LYS A 303 21.67 -12.26 84.80
CA LYS A 303 22.27 -11.77 86.00
C LYS A 303 23.79 -12.11 86.14
N LYS A 304 24.56 -11.10 86.50
CA LYS A 304 25.90 -11.24 87.10
C LYS A 304 25.91 -12.20 88.22
N LYS A 305 26.81 -13.14 88.21
CA LYS A 305 27.34 -13.74 89.44
C LYS A 305 28.87 -13.74 89.41
N LYS A 306 29.40 -12.85 90.21
CA LYS A 306 30.80 -12.90 90.68
C LYS A 306 31.04 -14.19 91.44
N THR A 307 32.06 -14.91 91.18
CA THR A 307 32.83 -15.56 92.26
C THR A 307 34.26 -15.74 91.80
N ALA A 308 35.04 -15.39 92.70
CA ALA A 308 36.48 -15.25 92.74
C ALA A 308 37.21 -16.60 92.92
N ALA A 309 38.44 -16.58 92.58
CA ALA A 309 39.59 -17.06 93.34
C ALA A 309 40.19 -18.43 93.01
N LYS A 310 41.48 -18.31 92.81
CA LYS A 310 42.58 -19.20 93.24
C LYS A 310 42.77 -20.51 92.45
N GLY A 311 43.86 -20.72 91.87
CA GLY A 311 45.22 -20.79 92.34
C GLY A 311 45.82 -22.15 91.95
N ASN A 312 46.84 -22.11 91.40
CA ASN A 312 48.06 -22.88 91.36
C ASN A 312 48.61 -23.09 89.99
#